data_8447c5212632639360a98b21ac54a5c6
#
_entry.id   8447c5212632639360a98b21ac54a5c6
#
_cell.length_a   1.000
_cell.length_b   1.000
_cell.length_c   1.000
_cell.angle_alpha   90.00
_cell.angle_beta   90.00
_cell.angle_gamma   90.00
#
_symmetry.space_group_name_H-M   'P 1'
#
loop_
_entity.id
_entity.type
_entity.pdbx_description
1 polymer ?
#
loop_
_entity_poly.entity_id
_entity_poly.type
_entity_poly.pdbx_seq_one_letter_code
_entity_poly.pdbx_strand_id
1 'polypeptide(L)'
;MNDVTTAGTSAKITVDPDDFTFVHYETGQIVDVVSELGGLLGMGNPVHVIVDETTPAAKLSAGVDGTSSDAQVTIHAQSGALDDFQRLTHFGADNARQSLGRMMLRARDRMRADFADAPADLDLSLRQNAAWDAYCAGRLARAGVPMSEQRWRYNYRNRFGFSDAVDADFDRLWAADDLGWHDLGAD
;
A
#
# COMPACT_ATOMS: atom_id res chain seq x y z
N MET A 1 26.52 -15.19 -30.44
CA MET A 1 25.26 -15.74 -29.97
C MET A 1 25.36 -15.79 -28.45
N ASN A 2 25.12 -14.68 -27.80
CA ASN A 2 25.22 -14.56 -26.35
C ASN A 2 23.79 -14.47 -25.79
N ASP A 3 23.36 -15.59 -25.21
CA ASP A 3 22.13 -15.70 -24.47
C ASP A 3 22.32 -14.94 -23.14
N VAL A 4 21.74 -13.74 -23.03
CA VAL A 4 21.65 -13.02 -21.77
C VAL A 4 20.37 -13.49 -21.10
N THR A 5 20.46 -14.60 -20.37
CA THR A 5 19.42 -15.03 -19.44
C THR A 5 19.40 -14.06 -18.28
N THR A 6 18.51 -13.06 -18.34
CA THR A 6 18.22 -12.21 -17.19
C THR A 6 17.39 -13.05 -16.21
N ALA A 7 18.07 -13.68 -15.27
CA ALA A 7 17.42 -14.30 -14.12
C ALA A 7 16.88 -13.16 -13.24
N GLY A 8 15.62 -12.81 -13.46
CA GLY A 8 14.87 -11.95 -12.53
C GLY A 8 14.76 -12.70 -11.21
N THR A 9 15.47 -12.25 -10.19
CA THR A 9 15.28 -12.74 -8.82
C THR A 9 13.85 -12.38 -8.41
N SER A 10 12.93 -13.36 -8.45
CA SER A 10 11.58 -13.17 -7.95
C SER A 10 11.69 -12.82 -6.47
N ALA A 11 11.06 -11.71 -6.07
CA ALA A 11 11.04 -11.28 -4.67
C ALA A 11 10.47 -12.43 -3.81
N LYS A 12 11.08 -12.70 -2.65
CA LYS A 12 10.56 -13.69 -1.72
C LYS A 12 9.30 -13.14 -1.07
N ILE A 13 8.14 -13.74 -1.36
CA ILE A 13 6.85 -13.35 -0.77
C ILE A 13 6.41 -14.45 0.19
N THR A 14 6.04 -14.08 1.41
CA THR A 14 5.50 -14.98 2.43
C THR A 14 4.22 -14.40 3.01
N VAL A 15 3.28 -15.26 3.37
CA VAL A 15 1.98 -14.89 3.95
C VAL A 15 1.78 -15.68 5.23
N ASP A 16 1.24 -15.07 6.25
CA ASP A 16 0.87 -15.67 7.52
C ASP A 16 -0.58 -15.27 7.85
N PRO A 17 -1.47 -16.22 8.15
CA PRO A 17 -1.26 -17.66 8.22
C PRO A 17 -1.09 -18.32 6.84
N ASP A 18 -0.50 -19.53 6.82
CA ASP A 18 -0.37 -20.35 5.59
C ASP A 18 -1.74 -20.82 5.08
N ASP A 19 -2.68 -21.10 5.99
CA ASP A 19 -4.06 -21.50 5.72
C ASP A 19 -5.02 -20.63 6.53
N PHE A 20 -6.10 -20.18 5.89
CA PHE A 20 -7.14 -19.35 6.50
C PHE A 20 -8.31 -20.21 7.03
N THR A 21 -8.79 -19.88 8.22
CA THR A 21 -9.90 -20.58 8.90
C THR A 21 -11.21 -19.77 8.91
N PHE A 22 -11.10 -18.45 9.07
CA PHE A 22 -12.27 -17.57 9.25
C PHE A 22 -12.65 -16.80 7.98
N VAL A 23 -11.80 -16.82 6.96
CA VAL A 23 -12.04 -16.19 5.65
C VAL A 23 -11.79 -17.20 4.53
N HIS A 24 -12.38 -16.95 3.36
CA HIS A 24 -12.22 -17.80 2.17
C HIS A 24 -11.16 -17.20 1.25
N TYR A 25 -9.92 -17.11 1.76
CA TYR A 25 -8.76 -16.68 1.01
C TYR A 25 -7.86 -17.88 0.72
N GLU A 26 -7.10 -17.77 -0.33
CA GLU A 26 -5.99 -18.66 -0.63
C GLU A 26 -4.69 -17.83 -0.55
N THR A 27 -3.68 -18.35 0.13
CA THR A 27 -2.37 -17.70 0.27
C THR A 27 -1.79 -17.30 -1.10
N GLY A 28 -1.97 -18.16 -2.11
CA GLY A 28 -1.55 -17.92 -3.49
C GLY A 28 -2.15 -16.64 -4.09
N GLN A 29 -3.41 -16.29 -3.78
CA GLN A 29 -4.05 -15.07 -4.28
C GLN A 29 -3.34 -13.81 -3.77
N ILE A 30 -2.89 -13.81 -2.52
CA ILE A 30 -2.15 -12.70 -1.92
C ILE A 30 -0.75 -12.62 -2.55
N VAL A 31 -0.08 -13.76 -2.70
CA VAL A 31 1.24 -13.84 -3.34
C VAL A 31 1.18 -13.30 -4.77
N ASP A 32 0.17 -13.68 -5.55
CA ASP A 32 0.00 -13.23 -6.93
C ASP A 32 -0.17 -11.70 -7.00
N VAL A 33 -1.02 -11.13 -6.13
CA VAL A 33 -1.24 -9.67 -6.06
C VAL A 33 0.04 -8.94 -5.66
N VAL A 34 0.78 -9.42 -4.66
CA VAL A 34 2.03 -8.78 -4.22
C VAL A 34 3.11 -8.88 -5.32
N SER A 35 3.19 -10.02 -6.01
CA SER A 35 4.11 -10.21 -7.12
C SER A 35 3.82 -9.27 -8.29
N GLU A 36 2.54 -9.14 -8.68
CA GLU A 36 2.07 -8.19 -9.70
C GLU A 36 2.45 -6.75 -9.32
N LEU A 37 2.14 -6.34 -8.09
CA LEU A 37 2.47 -5.02 -7.56
C LEU A 37 3.98 -4.78 -7.52
N GLY A 38 4.78 -5.77 -7.12
CA GLY A 38 6.24 -5.69 -7.16
C GLY A 38 6.76 -5.36 -8.55
N GLY A 39 6.22 -6.02 -9.59
CA GLY A 39 6.53 -5.73 -10.98
C GLY A 39 6.10 -4.32 -11.42
N LEU A 40 4.87 -3.93 -11.12
CA LEU A 40 4.32 -2.61 -11.46
C LEU A 40 5.06 -1.46 -10.79
N LEU A 41 5.47 -1.64 -9.55
CA LEU A 41 6.13 -0.61 -8.75
C LEU A 41 7.66 -0.65 -8.84
N GLY A 42 8.23 -1.63 -9.54
CA GLY A 42 9.68 -1.83 -9.62
C GLY A 42 10.31 -2.15 -8.25
N MET A 43 9.59 -2.89 -7.39
CA MET A 43 10.04 -3.29 -6.06
C MET A 43 10.44 -4.76 -6.06
N GLY A 44 11.71 -5.06 -5.77
CA GLY A 44 12.24 -6.41 -5.63
C GLY A 44 12.48 -6.86 -4.19
N ASN A 45 12.03 -6.08 -3.21
CA ASN A 45 12.18 -6.38 -1.80
C ASN A 45 11.45 -7.67 -1.39
N PRO A 46 11.98 -8.46 -0.45
CA PRO A 46 11.20 -9.50 0.20
C PRO A 46 9.98 -8.89 0.90
N VAL A 47 8.80 -9.53 0.74
CA VAL A 47 7.55 -9.05 1.34
C VAL A 47 6.95 -10.14 2.22
N HIS A 48 6.64 -9.79 3.46
CA HIS A 48 5.90 -10.63 4.39
C HIS A 48 4.54 -10.00 4.68
N VAL A 49 3.45 -10.68 4.33
CA VAL A 49 2.09 -10.24 4.61
C VAL A 49 1.52 -11.03 5.76
N ILE A 50 1.15 -10.36 6.83
CA ILE A 50 0.53 -10.95 8.02
C ILE A 50 -0.94 -10.52 8.03
N VAL A 51 -1.86 -11.50 7.94
CA VAL A 51 -3.29 -11.26 7.88
C VAL A 51 -3.95 -11.65 9.20
N ASP A 52 -4.53 -10.65 9.88
CA ASP A 52 -5.45 -10.92 11.00
C ASP A 52 -6.84 -11.25 10.43
N GLU A 53 -7.11 -12.54 10.26
CA GLU A 53 -8.38 -13.04 9.73
C GLU A 53 -9.54 -12.95 10.72
N THR A 54 -9.26 -12.70 12.02
CA THR A 54 -10.28 -12.62 13.06
C THR A 54 -10.93 -11.24 13.17
N THR A 55 -10.28 -10.21 12.60
CA THR A 55 -10.75 -8.83 12.67
C THR A 55 -11.23 -8.36 11.29
N PRO A 56 -12.54 -8.23 11.04
CA PRO A 56 -13.10 -7.87 9.74
C PRO A 56 -13.03 -6.36 9.45
N ALA A 57 -12.06 -5.65 9.99
CA ALA A 57 -11.83 -4.25 9.70
C ALA A 57 -10.80 -4.08 8.58
N ALA A 58 -10.72 -2.88 8.01
CA ALA A 58 -9.84 -2.58 6.89
C ALA A 58 -8.56 -1.82 7.31
N LYS A 59 -8.01 -2.17 8.49
CA LYS A 59 -6.78 -1.55 8.98
C LYS A 59 -5.56 -2.22 8.38
N LEU A 60 -4.60 -1.40 7.98
CA LEU A 60 -3.34 -1.81 7.40
C LEU A 60 -2.19 -1.04 8.04
N SER A 61 -1.03 -1.63 8.08
CA SER A 61 0.23 -0.96 8.38
C SER A 61 1.38 -1.62 7.64
N ALA A 62 2.41 -0.84 7.32
CA ALA A 62 3.62 -1.32 6.71
C ALA A 62 4.84 -0.90 7.51
N GLY A 63 5.80 -1.80 7.60
CA GLY A 63 7.13 -1.54 8.13
C GLY A 63 8.19 -2.03 7.15
N VAL A 64 9.39 -1.52 7.29
CA VAL A 64 10.55 -1.98 6.53
C VAL A 64 11.73 -2.12 7.47
N ASP A 65 12.49 -3.20 7.33
CA ASP A 65 13.65 -3.51 8.17
C ASP A 65 14.93 -3.04 7.48
N GLY A 66 15.16 -1.72 7.51
CA GLY A 66 16.31 -1.08 6.89
C GLY A 66 15.96 -0.28 5.62
N THR A 67 16.99 0.18 4.92
CA THR A 67 16.88 1.08 3.74
C THR A 67 17.46 0.48 2.47
N SER A 68 17.99 -0.76 2.54
CA SER A 68 18.60 -1.42 1.40
C SER A 68 17.56 -2.07 0.47
N SER A 69 17.97 -2.39 -0.76
CA SER A 69 17.09 -3.01 -1.76
C SER A 69 16.65 -4.43 -1.40
N ASP A 70 17.29 -5.05 -0.41
CA ASP A 70 16.99 -6.37 0.14
C ASP A 70 16.31 -6.29 1.53
N ALA A 71 16.03 -5.08 2.01
CA ALA A 71 15.29 -4.87 3.26
C ALA A 71 13.91 -5.52 3.19
N GLN A 72 13.56 -6.26 4.24
CA GLN A 72 12.26 -6.93 4.29
C GLN A 72 11.15 -5.92 4.56
N VAL A 73 10.12 -5.98 3.73
CA VAL A 73 8.85 -5.27 3.93
C VAL A 73 7.89 -6.18 4.68
N THR A 74 7.33 -5.70 5.78
CA THR A 74 6.27 -6.41 6.52
C THR A 74 4.98 -5.62 6.44
N ILE A 75 3.91 -6.25 5.97
CA ILE A 75 2.57 -5.66 5.87
C ILE A 75 1.65 -6.41 6.83
N HIS A 76 1.04 -5.68 7.78
CA HIS A 76 -0.05 -6.19 8.59
C HIS A 76 -1.38 -5.75 7.99
N ALA A 77 -2.27 -6.69 7.74
CA ALA A 77 -3.59 -6.45 7.16
C ALA A 77 -4.67 -7.12 8.02
N GLN A 78 -5.70 -6.39 8.39
CA GLN A 78 -6.94 -6.99 8.87
C GLN A 78 -7.76 -7.47 7.67
N SER A 79 -8.52 -8.56 7.82
CA SER A 79 -9.16 -9.26 6.69
C SER A 79 -10.03 -8.35 5.82
N GLY A 80 -10.80 -7.44 6.42
CA GLY A 80 -11.63 -6.51 5.65
C GLY A 80 -10.88 -5.59 4.68
N ALA A 81 -9.54 -5.47 4.81
CA ALA A 81 -8.72 -4.75 3.84
C ALA A 81 -8.50 -5.53 2.53
N LEU A 82 -8.77 -6.83 2.52
CA LEU A 82 -8.57 -7.74 1.39
C LEU A 82 -9.89 -8.34 0.88
N ASP A 83 -11.01 -8.07 1.56
CA ASP A 83 -12.34 -8.59 1.20
C ASP A 83 -12.85 -8.07 -0.14
N ASP A 84 -13.61 -8.89 -0.83
CA ASP A 84 -14.52 -8.45 -1.89
C ASP A 84 -15.70 -7.67 -1.26
N PHE A 85 -15.90 -6.44 -1.71
CA PHE A 85 -16.99 -5.58 -1.20
C PHE A 85 -18.41 -6.13 -1.44
N GLN A 86 -18.57 -7.01 -2.45
CA GLN A 86 -19.85 -7.65 -2.74
C GLN A 86 -20.01 -8.98 -2.01
N ARG A 87 -18.90 -9.59 -1.60
CA ARG A 87 -18.88 -10.90 -0.96
C ARG A 87 -17.88 -10.91 0.19
N LEU A 88 -18.31 -10.42 1.34
CA LEU A 88 -17.48 -10.38 2.54
C LEU A 88 -16.86 -11.75 2.88
N THR A 89 -15.74 -11.74 3.55
CA THR A 89 -14.91 -12.91 3.86
C THR A 89 -14.36 -13.67 2.64
N HIS A 90 -14.53 -13.16 1.43
CA HIS A 90 -13.91 -13.69 0.22
C HIS A 90 -12.88 -12.69 -0.32
N PHE A 91 -11.82 -13.23 -0.89
CA PHE A 91 -10.73 -12.41 -1.40
C PHE A 91 -11.18 -11.54 -2.58
N GLY A 92 -10.96 -10.23 -2.45
CA GLY A 92 -11.22 -9.22 -3.47
C GLY A 92 -9.92 -8.73 -4.09
N ALA A 93 -9.55 -9.25 -5.27
CA ALA A 93 -8.27 -8.94 -5.90
C ALA A 93 -8.06 -7.43 -6.12
N ASP A 94 -9.10 -6.69 -6.53
CA ASP A 94 -9.00 -5.24 -6.77
C ASP A 94 -8.82 -4.46 -5.45
N ASN A 95 -9.54 -4.86 -4.39
CA ASN A 95 -9.36 -4.26 -3.07
C ASN A 95 -7.97 -4.57 -2.49
N ALA A 96 -7.51 -5.82 -2.66
CA ALA A 96 -6.18 -6.23 -2.24
C ALA A 96 -5.08 -5.46 -2.99
N ARG A 97 -5.19 -5.26 -4.33
CA ARG A 97 -4.24 -4.43 -5.10
C ARG A 97 -4.17 -3.00 -4.57
N GLN A 98 -5.31 -2.39 -4.28
CA GLN A 98 -5.35 -1.03 -3.73
C GLN A 98 -4.76 -0.96 -2.33
N SER A 99 -5.08 -1.92 -1.47
CA SER A 99 -4.66 -1.97 -0.07
C SER A 99 -3.17 -2.29 0.07
N LEU A 100 -2.73 -3.41 -0.50
CA LEU A 100 -1.34 -3.85 -0.43
C LEU A 100 -0.42 -2.91 -1.23
N GLY A 101 -0.87 -2.41 -2.38
CA GLY A 101 -0.10 -1.46 -3.18
C GLY A 101 0.23 -0.17 -2.43
N ARG A 102 -0.72 0.39 -1.66
CA ARG A 102 -0.45 1.57 -0.81
C ARG A 102 0.58 1.24 0.28
N MET A 103 0.49 0.07 0.89
CA MET A 103 1.44 -0.35 1.91
C MET A 103 2.85 -0.59 1.34
N MET A 104 2.95 -1.18 0.15
CA MET A 104 4.22 -1.32 -0.54
C MET A 104 4.83 0.04 -0.89
N LEU A 105 4.04 1.00 -1.36
CA LEU A 105 4.52 2.36 -1.61
C LEU A 105 4.98 3.07 -0.33
N ARG A 106 4.26 2.92 0.78
CA ARG A 106 4.70 3.46 2.08
C ARG A 106 6.01 2.84 2.53
N ALA A 107 6.18 1.52 2.39
CA ALA A 107 7.43 0.86 2.70
C ALA A 107 8.58 1.38 1.82
N ARG A 108 8.34 1.59 0.50
CA ARG A 108 9.30 2.19 -0.42
C ARG A 108 9.68 3.62 -0.01
N ASP A 109 8.69 4.42 0.37
CA ASP A 109 8.94 5.78 0.84
C ASP A 109 9.82 5.78 2.11
N ARG A 110 9.53 4.89 3.08
CA ARG A 110 10.33 4.76 4.32
C ARG A 110 11.80 4.38 4.09
N MET A 111 12.13 3.79 2.95
CA MET A 111 13.52 3.52 2.58
C MET A 111 14.28 4.76 2.08
N ARG A 112 13.58 5.86 1.82
CA ARG A 112 14.14 7.14 1.36
C ARG A 112 14.53 8.01 2.54
N ALA A 113 15.63 8.77 2.39
CA ALA A 113 16.13 9.66 3.44
C ALA A 113 15.14 10.80 3.80
N ASP A 114 14.35 11.26 2.83
CA ASP A 114 13.35 12.32 3.02
C ASP A 114 12.04 11.84 3.69
N PHE A 115 11.96 10.55 4.07
CA PHE A 115 10.93 9.97 4.91
C PHE A 115 11.47 9.49 6.27
N ALA A 116 12.71 9.82 6.63
CA ALA A 116 13.32 9.37 7.90
C ALA A 116 12.54 9.83 9.14
N ASP A 117 11.88 10.98 9.07
CA ASP A 117 11.09 11.54 10.17
C ASP A 117 9.62 11.06 10.18
N ALA A 118 9.21 10.23 9.21
CA ALA A 118 7.84 9.74 9.15
C ALA A 118 7.55 8.81 10.35
N PRO A 119 6.50 9.07 11.15
CA PRO A 119 6.10 8.19 12.24
C PRO A 119 5.75 6.78 11.76
N ALA A 120 5.80 5.79 12.64
CA ALA A 120 5.27 4.46 12.30
C ALA A 120 3.79 4.54 11.90
N ASP A 121 3.31 3.63 11.03
CA ASP A 121 1.94 3.69 10.50
C ASP A 121 0.86 3.71 11.60
N LEU A 122 1.12 3.08 12.73
CA LEU A 122 0.19 3.05 13.86
C LEU A 122 0.16 4.35 14.67
N ASP A 123 1.19 5.19 14.54
CA ASP A 123 1.36 6.46 15.25
C ASP A 123 0.95 7.66 14.39
N LEU A 124 0.62 7.43 13.12
CA LEU A 124 0.16 8.48 12.22
C LEU A 124 -1.15 9.09 12.68
N SER A 125 -1.22 10.41 12.70
CA SER A 125 -2.48 11.12 12.85
C SER A 125 -3.43 10.81 11.67
N LEU A 126 -4.73 11.09 11.84
CA LEU A 126 -5.70 10.88 10.77
C LEU A 126 -5.42 11.73 9.53
N ARG A 127 -4.84 12.92 9.71
CA ARG A 127 -4.44 13.80 8.61
C ARG A 127 -3.22 13.26 7.88
N GLN A 128 -2.18 12.88 8.61
CA GLN A 128 -0.97 12.25 8.05
C GLN A 128 -1.31 11.01 7.25
N ASN A 129 -2.18 10.16 7.79
CA ASN A 129 -2.68 8.98 7.08
C ASN A 129 -3.38 9.34 5.77
N ALA A 130 -4.30 10.33 5.81
CA ALA A 130 -5.06 10.72 4.63
C ALA A 130 -4.19 11.36 3.54
N ALA A 131 -3.21 12.19 3.93
CA ALA A 131 -2.29 12.80 2.98
C ALA A 131 -1.38 11.76 2.30
N TRP A 132 -0.78 10.89 3.08
CA TRP A 132 0.07 9.82 2.53
C TRP A 132 -0.73 8.83 1.69
N ASP A 133 -1.95 8.49 2.10
CA ASP A 133 -2.85 7.64 1.31
C ASP A 133 -3.24 8.29 -0.03
N ALA A 134 -3.53 9.61 -0.07
CA ALA A 134 -3.83 10.32 -1.31
C ALA A 134 -2.62 10.28 -2.26
N TYR A 135 -1.42 10.53 -1.75
CA TYR A 135 -0.17 10.46 -2.49
C TYR A 135 0.12 9.05 -3.03
N CYS A 136 -0.06 8.00 -2.20
CA CYS A 136 0.10 6.61 -2.64
C CYS A 136 -0.95 6.21 -3.67
N ALA A 137 -2.22 6.59 -3.46
CA ALA A 137 -3.32 6.25 -4.36
C ALA A 137 -3.14 6.87 -5.75
N GLY A 138 -2.67 8.13 -5.84
CA GLY A 138 -2.35 8.78 -7.11
C GLY A 138 -1.24 8.05 -7.88
N ARG A 139 -0.18 7.62 -7.20
CA ARG A 139 0.91 6.83 -7.81
C ARG A 139 0.42 5.47 -8.30
N LEU A 140 -0.44 4.78 -7.53
CA LEU A 140 -1.05 3.51 -7.96
C LEU A 140 -1.93 3.68 -9.19
N ALA A 141 -2.74 4.75 -9.24
CA ALA A 141 -3.57 5.05 -10.40
C ALA A 141 -2.71 5.21 -11.67
N ARG A 142 -1.60 5.95 -11.58
CA ARG A 142 -0.66 6.11 -12.70
C ARG A 142 0.09 4.83 -13.06
N ALA A 143 0.30 3.94 -12.11
CA ALA A 143 0.87 2.61 -12.36
C ALA A 143 -0.15 1.62 -12.99
N GLY A 144 -1.42 2.02 -13.16
CA GLY A 144 -2.45 1.21 -13.79
C GLY A 144 -3.34 0.42 -12.83
N VAL A 145 -3.19 0.60 -11.51
CA VAL A 145 -4.12 0.01 -10.55
C VAL A 145 -5.44 0.80 -10.55
N PRO A 146 -6.61 0.14 -10.68
CA PRO A 146 -7.90 0.84 -10.65
C PRO A 146 -8.12 1.55 -9.31
N MET A 147 -8.06 2.88 -9.31
CA MET A 147 -8.25 3.73 -8.14
C MET A 147 -9.39 4.72 -8.39
N SER A 148 -10.30 4.87 -7.44
CA SER A 148 -11.35 5.90 -7.51
C SER A 148 -10.84 7.21 -6.92
N GLU A 149 -10.40 8.15 -7.75
CA GLU A 149 -9.96 9.48 -7.31
C GLU A 149 -11.02 10.18 -6.47
N GLN A 150 -12.29 10.12 -6.88
CA GLN A 150 -13.40 10.73 -6.15
C GLN A 150 -13.54 10.19 -4.72
N ARG A 151 -13.38 8.87 -4.52
CA ARG A 151 -13.41 8.24 -3.19
C ARG A 151 -12.25 8.75 -2.33
N TRP A 152 -11.04 8.83 -2.89
CA TRP A 152 -9.85 9.30 -2.16
C TRP A 152 -9.94 10.79 -1.84
N ARG A 153 -10.43 11.62 -2.75
CA ARG A 153 -10.72 13.04 -2.51
C ARG A 153 -11.72 13.22 -1.39
N TYR A 154 -12.79 12.44 -1.37
CA TYR A 154 -13.78 12.48 -0.29
C TYR A 154 -13.17 12.08 1.06
N ASN A 155 -12.35 11.04 1.11
CA ASN A 155 -11.62 10.63 2.32
C ASN A 155 -10.68 11.74 2.82
N TYR A 156 -10.00 12.41 1.92
CA TYR A 156 -9.13 13.55 2.22
C TYR A 156 -9.92 14.72 2.80
N ARG A 157 -11.00 15.11 2.15
CA ARG A 157 -11.91 16.18 2.61
C ARG A 157 -12.46 15.92 4.02
N ASN A 158 -12.75 14.69 4.37
CA ASN A 158 -13.22 14.32 5.71
C ASN A 158 -12.19 14.60 6.82
N ARG A 159 -10.92 14.81 6.48
CA ARG A 159 -9.83 15.09 7.43
C ARG A 159 -9.37 16.55 7.38
N PHE A 160 -9.44 17.18 6.22
CA PHE A 160 -8.92 18.54 6.00
C PHE A 160 -10.01 19.60 5.82
N GLY A 161 -11.25 19.20 5.54
CA GLY A 161 -12.39 20.07 5.29
C GLY A 161 -12.79 20.11 3.82
N PHE A 162 -13.88 20.84 3.54
CA PHE A 162 -14.48 20.95 2.21
C PHE A 162 -14.29 22.38 1.70
N SER A 163 -13.18 22.65 1.05
CA SER A 163 -12.85 23.93 0.43
C SER A 163 -12.02 23.76 -0.83
N ASP A 164 -12.00 24.77 -1.69
CA ASP A 164 -11.20 24.76 -2.91
C ASP A 164 -9.70 24.63 -2.63
N ALA A 165 -9.21 25.19 -1.52
CA ALA A 165 -7.82 25.05 -1.12
C ALA A 165 -7.46 23.59 -0.75
N VAL A 166 -8.37 22.89 -0.06
CA VAL A 166 -8.20 21.47 0.28
C VAL A 166 -8.24 20.61 -0.97
N ASP A 167 -9.08 20.96 -1.95
CA ASP A 167 -9.11 20.24 -3.23
C ASP A 167 -7.84 20.45 -4.04
N ALA A 168 -7.32 21.66 -4.08
CA ALA A 168 -6.06 21.96 -4.76
C ALA A 168 -4.88 21.21 -4.12
N ASP A 169 -4.87 21.06 -2.78
CA ASP A 169 -3.85 20.31 -2.07
C ASP A 169 -3.96 18.80 -2.35
N PHE A 170 -5.19 18.26 -2.36
CA PHE A 170 -5.42 16.88 -2.80
C PHE A 170 -4.92 16.65 -4.23
N ASP A 171 -5.22 17.56 -5.18
CA ASP A 171 -4.79 17.44 -6.57
C ASP A 171 -3.26 17.41 -6.68
N ARG A 172 -2.58 18.25 -5.89
CA ARG A 172 -1.11 18.27 -5.79
C ARG A 172 -0.57 16.92 -5.31
N LEU A 173 -1.10 16.36 -4.21
CA LEU A 173 -0.68 15.08 -3.68
C LEU A 173 -0.96 13.93 -4.66
N TRP A 174 -2.15 13.94 -5.27
CA TRP A 174 -2.57 12.93 -6.23
C TRP A 174 -1.70 12.88 -7.48
N ALA A 175 -1.26 14.04 -7.98
CA ALA A 175 -0.49 14.17 -9.20
C ALA A 175 1.02 13.93 -9.02
N ALA A 176 1.53 14.00 -7.78
CA ALA A 176 2.97 13.96 -7.50
C ALA A 176 3.57 12.54 -7.48
N ASP A 177 4.87 12.43 -7.76
CA ASP A 177 5.63 11.18 -7.71
C ASP A 177 6.82 11.18 -6.73
N ASP A 178 7.37 12.34 -6.40
CA ASP A 178 8.64 12.51 -5.68
C ASP A 178 8.59 13.44 -4.46
N LEU A 179 7.43 13.50 -3.79
CA LEU A 179 7.30 14.23 -2.52
C LEU A 179 8.07 13.53 -1.39
N GLY A 180 8.63 14.33 -0.49
CA GLY A 180 9.15 13.87 0.80
C GLY A 180 8.08 13.95 1.90
N TRP A 181 8.42 13.48 3.10
CA TRP A 181 7.48 13.44 4.24
C TRP A 181 6.88 14.80 4.58
N HIS A 182 7.73 15.83 4.68
CA HIS A 182 7.27 17.19 5.01
C HIS A 182 6.47 17.85 3.90
N ASP A 183 6.62 17.40 2.65
CA ASP A 183 5.85 17.91 1.50
C ASP A 183 4.39 17.42 1.52
N LEU A 184 4.08 16.38 2.31
CA LEU A 184 2.70 15.90 2.44
C LEU A 184 1.78 16.91 3.15
N GLY A 185 2.35 17.86 3.91
CA GLY A 185 1.61 18.99 4.48
C GLY A 185 0.58 18.60 5.55
N ALA A 186 0.87 17.55 6.32
CA ALA A 186 -0.07 16.96 7.27
C ALA A 186 0.30 17.19 8.75
N ASP A 187 1.19 18.15 9.02
CA ASP A 187 1.62 18.54 10.37
C ASP A 187 0.55 19.34 11.14
#